data_2b3c0898113307cd834b218614e2a5d0
#
_entry.id   2b3c0898113307cd834b218614e2a5d0
#
_cell.length_a   1.000
_cell.length_b   1.000
_cell.length_c   1.000
_cell.angle_alpha   90.00
_cell.angle_beta   90.00
_cell.angle_gamma   90.00
#
_symmetry.space_group_name_H-M   'P 1'
#
loop_
_entity.id
_entity.type
_entity.pdbx_description
1 polymer ?
#
loop_
_entity_poly.entity_id
_entity_poly.type
_entity_poly.pdbx_seq_one_letter_code
_entity_poly.pdbx_strand_id
1 'polypeptide(L)'
;MTLIASAKIGGQVILPIIYWLVIVVIMHIIFKKTAFGRQTIAIGSNERAAKLSGINVNSVKRRIYALGGVMCAIAAIIYVSRIGSMDYANAGSGYEMDAIAAVIVGGTSMAGGKGSLVGAFIGMLIMGVMNNILNSVGVPTFLCDAIKGAIIIFAVLLQKKDNV
;
A
#
# COMPACT_ATOMS: atom_id res chain seq x y z
N MET A 1 22.91 10.11 7.74
CA MET A 1 21.60 9.53 7.34
C MET A 1 20.66 9.29 8.53
N THR A 2 21.15 9.12 9.73
CA THR A 2 20.33 8.94 10.96
C THR A 2 19.47 10.15 11.34
N LEU A 3 19.79 11.36 10.89
CA LEU A 3 19.03 12.59 11.20
C LEU A 3 17.60 12.61 10.58
N ILE A 4 17.37 11.91 9.47
CA ILE A 4 16.07 11.91 8.76
C ILE A 4 15.03 11.04 9.47
N ALA A 5 15.46 9.99 10.16
CA ALA A 5 14.56 9.03 10.82
C ALA A 5 14.59 9.09 12.35
N SER A 6 15.59 9.74 12.96
CA SER A 6 15.82 9.73 14.41
C SER A 6 15.71 11.09 15.11
N ALA A 7 15.17 12.11 14.45
CA ALA A 7 14.86 13.35 15.15
C ALA A 7 13.77 13.08 16.19
N LYS A 8 14.21 12.95 17.44
CA LYS A 8 13.35 12.75 18.61
C LYS A 8 12.72 14.08 19.00
N ILE A 9 11.45 14.25 18.74
CA ILE A 9 10.65 15.31 19.34
C ILE A 9 9.98 14.68 20.56
N GLY A 10 10.36 15.11 21.77
CA GLY A 10 9.79 14.59 23.02
C GLY A 10 10.12 13.13 23.35
N GLY A 11 11.27 12.58 22.88
CA GLY A 11 11.69 11.20 23.20
C GLY A 11 11.10 10.10 22.30
N GLN A 12 10.20 10.42 21.38
CA GLN A 12 9.58 9.47 20.45
C GLN A 12 9.97 9.76 18.99
N VAL A 13 10.01 8.72 18.17
CA VAL A 13 10.33 8.81 16.75
C VAL A 13 9.07 9.22 15.97
N ILE A 14 8.72 10.51 16.00
CA ILE A 14 7.49 11.04 15.39
C ILE A 14 7.69 11.35 13.90
N LEU A 15 8.91 11.64 13.48
CA LEU A 15 9.22 12.08 12.12
C LEU A 15 8.74 11.15 11.00
N PRO A 16 8.95 9.82 11.06
CA PRO A 16 8.43 8.90 10.03
C PRO A 16 6.91 8.91 9.91
N ILE A 17 6.20 9.11 11.03
CA ILE A 17 4.74 9.18 11.04
C ILE A 17 4.27 10.43 10.30
N ILE A 18 4.94 11.57 10.50
CA ILE A 18 4.63 12.82 9.80
C ILE A 18 4.86 12.67 8.29
N TYR A 19 6.01 12.13 7.87
CA TYR A 19 6.27 11.87 6.45
C TYR A 19 5.22 10.97 5.83
N TRP A 20 4.86 9.90 6.52
CA TRP A 20 3.84 8.96 6.06
C TRP A 20 2.48 9.63 5.88
N LEU A 21 2.03 10.42 6.86
CA LEU A 21 0.77 11.17 6.77
C LEU A 21 0.79 12.18 5.61
N VAL A 22 1.90 12.90 5.43
CA VAL A 22 2.06 13.85 4.33
C VAL A 22 1.94 13.14 2.97
N ILE A 23 2.62 12.00 2.81
CA ILE A 23 2.54 11.19 1.57
C ILE A 23 1.11 10.73 1.33
N VAL A 24 0.40 10.23 2.35
CA VAL A 24 -0.99 9.78 2.22
C VAL A 24 -1.90 10.93 1.77
N VAL A 25 -1.76 12.11 2.35
CA VAL A 25 -2.53 13.30 1.97
C VAL A 25 -2.25 13.71 0.53
N ILE A 26 -0.98 13.78 0.14
CA ILE A 26 -0.58 14.12 -1.23
C ILE A 26 -1.19 13.12 -2.23
N MET A 27 -1.04 11.82 -1.95
CA MET A 27 -1.57 10.76 -2.81
C MET A 27 -3.10 10.78 -2.86
N HIS A 28 -3.77 11.08 -1.75
CA HIS A 28 -5.22 11.23 -1.72
C HIS A 28 -5.69 12.36 -2.65
N ILE A 29 -5.02 13.50 -2.61
CA ILE A 29 -5.32 14.64 -3.49
C ILE A 29 -5.08 14.26 -4.96
N ILE A 30 -3.95 13.62 -5.26
CA ILE A 30 -3.62 13.18 -6.62
C ILE A 30 -4.69 12.22 -7.14
N PHE A 31 -5.07 11.19 -6.39
CA PHE A 31 -6.04 10.20 -6.85
C PHE A 31 -7.46 10.74 -6.93
N LYS A 32 -7.89 11.58 -5.97
CA LYS A 32 -9.28 12.04 -5.91
C LYS A 32 -9.55 13.27 -6.78
N LYS A 33 -8.58 14.19 -6.88
CA LYS A 33 -8.81 15.50 -7.51
C LYS A 33 -8.21 15.63 -8.92
N THR A 34 -7.31 14.74 -9.36
CA THR A 34 -6.68 14.88 -10.68
C THR A 34 -7.30 13.98 -11.74
N ALA A 35 -7.05 14.33 -13.02
CA ALA A 35 -7.42 13.50 -14.14
C ALA A 35 -6.73 12.13 -14.11
N PHE A 36 -5.50 12.07 -13.55
CA PHE A 36 -4.73 10.84 -13.41
C PHE A 36 -5.47 9.78 -12.60
N GLY A 37 -6.01 10.13 -11.42
CA GLY A 37 -6.76 9.17 -10.60
C GLY A 37 -8.04 8.68 -11.30
N ARG A 38 -8.79 9.58 -11.95
CA ARG A 38 -9.99 9.21 -12.72
C ARG A 38 -9.66 8.28 -13.89
N GLN A 39 -8.60 8.57 -14.63
CA GLN A 39 -8.13 7.72 -15.73
C GLN A 39 -7.68 6.34 -15.22
N THR A 40 -7.00 6.27 -14.07
CA THR A 40 -6.58 5.02 -13.46
C THR A 40 -7.77 4.13 -13.10
N ILE A 41 -8.82 4.70 -12.49
CA ILE A 41 -10.05 3.98 -12.15
C ILE A 41 -10.79 3.53 -13.41
N ALA A 42 -10.90 4.40 -14.42
CA ALA A 42 -11.56 4.08 -15.68
C ALA A 42 -10.87 2.92 -16.43
N ILE A 43 -9.53 2.92 -16.49
CA ILE A 43 -8.75 1.82 -17.09
C ILE A 43 -8.95 0.52 -16.29
N GLY A 44 -8.96 0.61 -14.96
CA GLY A 44 -9.19 -0.54 -14.10
C GLY A 44 -10.60 -1.13 -14.24
N SER A 45 -11.60 -0.32 -14.53
CA SER A 45 -12.98 -0.76 -14.74
C SER A 45 -13.15 -1.46 -16.10
N ASN A 46 -12.72 -0.81 -17.18
CA ASN A 46 -12.77 -1.37 -18.53
C ASN A 46 -11.70 -0.71 -19.43
N GLU A 47 -10.62 -1.42 -19.66
CA GLU A 47 -9.51 -0.93 -20.48
C GLU A 47 -9.90 -0.62 -21.92
N ARG A 48 -10.78 -1.44 -22.52
CA ARG A 48 -11.24 -1.24 -23.90
C ARG A 48 -12.11 0.03 -24.02
N ALA A 49 -13.05 0.21 -23.10
CA ALA A 49 -13.89 1.40 -23.06
C ALA A 49 -13.06 2.67 -22.81
N ALA A 50 -12.08 2.62 -21.90
CA ALA A 50 -11.18 3.72 -21.64
C ALA A 50 -10.36 4.11 -22.88
N LYS A 51 -9.86 3.13 -23.63
CA LYS A 51 -9.14 3.35 -24.88
C LYS A 51 -10.03 4.00 -25.96
N LEU A 52 -11.27 3.52 -26.09
CA LEU A 52 -12.25 4.10 -27.04
C LEU A 52 -12.64 5.53 -26.66
N SER A 53 -12.60 5.88 -25.37
CA SER A 53 -12.84 7.24 -24.86
C SER A 53 -11.63 8.17 -25.02
N GLY A 54 -10.58 7.77 -25.77
CA GLY A 54 -9.40 8.59 -26.06
C GLY A 54 -8.35 8.60 -24.96
N ILE A 55 -8.46 7.75 -23.92
CA ILE A 55 -7.43 7.67 -22.86
C ILE A 55 -6.22 6.88 -23.39
N ASN A 56 -5.04 7.49 -23.30
CA ASN A 56 -3.80 6.80 -23.65
C ASN A 56 -3.40 5.84 -22.51
N VAL A 57 -3.92 4.61 -22.57
CA VAL A 57 -3.75 3.56 -21.55
C VAL A 57 -2.27 3.31 -21.24
N ASN A 58 -1.41 3.20 -22.25
CA ASN A 58 0.00 2.91 -22.07
C ASN A 58 0.73 4.04 -21.31
N SER A 59 0.39 5.29 -21.57
CA SER A 59 0.95 6.43 -20.86
C SER A 59 0.53 6.46 -19.39
N VAL A 60 -0.75 6.17 -19.12
CA VAL A 60 -1.26 6.13 -17.75
C VAL A 60 -0.64 4.95 -16.98
N LYS A 61 -0.57 3.76 -17.56
CA LYS A 61 0.10 2.59 -16.96
C LYS A 61 1.56 2.90 -16.60
N ARG A 62 2.32 3.49 -17.53
CA ARG A 62 3.71 3.88 -17.24
C ARG A 62 3.83 4.84 -16.05
N ARG A 63 2.93 5.84 -15.96
CA ARG A 63 2.91 6.79 -14.82
C ARG A 63 2.57 6.10 -13.51
N ILE A 64 1.65 5.11 -13.51
CA ILE A 64 1.30 4.33 -12.32
C ILE A 64 2.52 3.57 -11.81
N TYR A 65 3.21 2.83 -12.70
CA TYR A 65 4.41 2.07 -12.32
C TYR A 65 5.57 2.98 -11.89
N ALA A 66 5.77 4.10 -12.57
CA ALA A 66 6.78 5.09 -12.17
C ALA A 66 6.50 5.65 -10.78
N LEU A 67 5.25 6.00 -10.50
CA LEU A 67 4.83 6.47 -9.19
C LEU A 67 5.03 5.39 -8.10
N GLY A 68 4.68 4.14 -8.41
CA GLY A 68 4.95 3.01 -7.53
C GLY A 68 6.44 2.86 -7.20
N GLY A 69 7.31 2.94 -8.21
CA GLY A 69 8.76 2.90 -8.02
C GLY A 69 9.30 4.04 -7.13
N VAL A 70 8.78 5.26 -7.31
CA VAL A 70 9.13 6.39 -6.44
C VAL A 70 8.71 6.14 -5.00
N MET A 71 7.50 5.62 -4.77
CA MET A 71 7.02 5.30 -3.42
C MET A 71 7.86 4.20 -2.77
N CYS A 72 8.23 3.16 -3.51
CA CYS A 72 9.13 2.11 -3.03
C CYS A 72 10.52 2.67 -2.66
N ALA A 73 11.08 3.58 -3.46
CA ALA A 73 12.36 4.20 -3.17
C ALA A 73 12.31 5.04 -1.87
N ILE A 74 11.26 5.83 -1.67
CA ILE A 74 11.04 6.60 -0.45
C ILE A 74 10.92 5.66 0.76
N ALA A 75 10.13 4.59 0.65
CA ALA A 75 9.97 3.60 1.70
C ALA A 75 11.30 2.93 2.06
N ALA A 76 12.11 2.55 1.06
CA ALA A 76 13.43 1.95 1.27
C ALA A 76 14.38 2.91 2.00
N ILE A 77 14.42 4.19 1.64
CA ILE A 77 15.26 5.20 2.30
C ILE A 77 14.85 5.33 3.79
N ILE A 78 13.56 5.41 4.07
CA ILE A 78 13.06 5.52 5.46
C ILE A 78 13.42 4.24 6.23
N TYR A 79 13.24 3.07 5.62
CA TYR A 79 13.53 1.78 6.23
C TYR A 79 15.01 1.64 6.61
N VAL A 80 15.92 1.92 5.65
CA VAL A 80 17.38 1.87 5.89
C VAL A 80 17.81 2.87 6.96
N SER A 81 17.24 4.08 6.91
CA SER A 81 17.57 5.13 7.88
C SER A 81 17.16 4.76 9.32
N ARG A 82 16.14 3.90 9.47
CA ARG A 82 15.63 3.46 10.78
C ARG A 82 16.44 2.30 11.37
N ILE A 83 16.82 1.33 10.55
CA ILE A 83 17.46 0.09 11.02
C ILE A 83 18.98 0.27 11.14
N GLY A 84 19.59 1.15 10.32
CA GLY A 84 21.02 1.44 10.35
C GLY A 84 21.91 0.36 9.71
N SER A 85 21.49 -0.90 9.68
CA SER A 85 22.13 -2.00 8.96
C SER A 85 21.07 -2.85 8.28
N MET A 86 21.36 -3.31 7.05
CA MET A 86 20.43 -4.17 6.30
C MET A 86 21.05 -5.54 6.04
N ASP A 87 20.27 -6.57 6.37
CA ASP A 87 20.47 -7.87 5.76
C ASP A 87 19.86 -7.86 4.36
N TYR A 88 20.70 -7.83 3.33
CA TYR A 88 20.28 -7.75 1.92
C TYR A 88 19.42 -8.94 1.48
N ALA A 89 19.54 -10.09 2.13
CA ALA A 89 18.81 -11.29 1.77
C ALA A 89 17.36 -11.30 2.26
N ASN A 90 17.10 -10.71 3.42
CA ASN A 90 15.80 -10.80 4.10
C ASN A 90 15.06 -9.47 4.22
N ALA A 91 15.75 -8.34 3.97
CA ALA A 91 15.14 -7.02 4.12
C ALA A 91 14.00 -6.82 3.13
N GLY A 92 12.79 -6.57 3.66
CA GLY A 92 11.60 -6.32 2.86
C GLY A 92 10.91 -7.58 2.31
N SER A 93 11.37 -8.78 2.64
CA SER A 93 10.70 -10.02 2.26
C SER A 93 9.26 -10.05 2.78
N GLY A 94 8.30 -10.34 1.90
CA GLY A 94 6.87 -10.41 2.23
C GLY A 94 6.14 -9.06 2.30
N TYR A 95 6.82 -7.92 2.18
CA TYR A 95 6.18 -6.60 2.23
C TYR A 95 5.21 -6.38 1.07
N GLU A 96 5.46 -6.99 -0.09
CA GLU A 96 4.54 -6.97 -1.22
C GLU A 96 3.21 -7.63 -0.88
N MET A 97 3.22 -8.77 -0.17
CA MET A 97 2.02 -9.47 0.27
C MET A 97 1.27 -8.65 1.33
N ASP A 98 1.98 -8.05 2.29
CA ASP A 98 1.39 -7.17 3.30
C ASP A 98 0.71 -5.96 2.64
N ALA A 99 1.34 -5.35 1.64
CA ALA A 99 0.77 -4.22 0.91
C ALA A 99 -0.50 -4.62 0.13
N ILE A 100 -0.48 -5.76 -0.57
CA ILE A 100 -1.63 -6.30 -1.29
C ILE A 100 -2.77 -6.59 -0.31
N ALA A 101 -2.47 -7.30 0.79
CA ALA A 101 -3.45 -7.61 1.82
C ALA A 101 -4.09 -6.35 2.40
N ALA A 102 -3.28 -5.34 2.74
CA ALA A 102 -3.76 -4.08 3.28
C ALA A 102 -4.72 -3.35 2.32
N VAL A 103 -4.40 -3.32 1.02
CA VAL A 103 -5.21 -2.66 0.01
C VAL A 103 -6.54 -3.39 -0.21
N ILE A 104 -6.55 -4.73 -0.17
CA ILE A 104 -7.75 -5.56 -0.33
C ILE A 104 -8.65 -5.43 0.91
N VAL A 105 -8.09 -5.55 2.11
CA VAL A 105 -8.80 -5.35 3.38
C VAL A 105 -9.37 -3.93 3.46
N GLY A 106 -8.66 -2.96 2.88
CA GLY A 106 -9.10 -1.58 2.71
C GLY A 106 -10.23 -1.37 1.69
N GLY A 107 -10.76 -2.44 1.06
CA GLY A 107 -11.91 -2.39 0.16
C GLY A 107 -11.58 -2.02 -1.29
N THR A 108 -10.33 -2.10 -1.70
CA THR A 108 -9.95 -1.93 -3.12
C THR A 108 -10.21 -3.23 -3.87
N SER A 109 -10.93 -3.14 -4.98
CA SER A 109 -11.30 -4.30 -5.80
C SER A 109 -10.10 -4.87 -6.58
N MET A 110 -9.85 -6.17 -6.45
CA MET A 110 -8.86 -6.87 -7.27
C MET A 110 -9.27 -6.94 -8.74
N ALA A 111 -10.57 -6.92 -9.05
CA ALA A 111 -11.07 -6.87 -10.42
C ALA A 111 -10.87 -5.50 -11.08
N GLY A 112 -10.45 -4.50 -10.32
CA GLY A 112 -10.25 -3.12 -10.80
C GLY A 112 -11.49 -2.24 -10.71
N GLY A 113 -11.36 -0.99 -11.13
CA GLY A 113 -12.47 -0.02 -11.23
C GLY A 113 -12.94 0.59 -9.92
N LYS A 114 -12.62 0.01 -8.79
CA LYS A 114 -12.98 0.53 -7.46
C LYS A 114 -11.78 0.50 -6.53
N GLY A 115 -11.52 1.59 -5.84
CA GLY A 115 -10.45 1.69 -4.86
C GLY A 115 -10.56 2.95 -4.02
N SER A 116 -10.13 2.86 -2.77
CA SER A 116 -10.10 3.99 -1.84
C SER A 116 -8.74 4.07 -1.16
N LEU A 117 -8.08 5.21 -1.29
CA LEU A 117 -6.80 5.43 -0.64
C LEU A 117 -6.96 5.49 0.90
N VAL A 118 -8.08 6.05 1.36
CA VAL A 118 -8.41 6.06 2.80
C VAL A 118 -8.65 4.64 3.29
N GLY A 119 -9.35 3.82 2.51
CA GLY A 119 -9.50 2.40 2.81
C GLY A 119 -8.17 1.67 2.88
N ALA A 120 -7.30 1.86 1.90
CA ALA A 120 -5.95 1.26 1.89
C ALA A 120 -5.11 1.69 3.11
N PHE A 121 -5.24 2.97 3.53
CA PHE A 121 -4.59 3.48 4.74
C PHE A 121 -5.07 2.76 6.01
N ILE A 122 -6.39 2.60 6.17
CA ILE A 122 -6.98 1.86 7.29
C ILE A 122 -6.57 0.39 7.25
N GLY A 123 -6.61 -0.23 6.06
CA GLY A 123 -6.16 -1.60 5.87
C GLY A 123 -4.70 -1.81 6.28
N MET A 124 -3.80 -0.86 5.94
CA MET A 124 -2.40 -0.92 6.37
C MET A 124 -2.25 -0.82 7.90
N LEU A 125 -3.05 0.01 8.56
CA LEU A 125 -3.07 0.08 10.03
C LEU A 125 -3.53 -1.24 10.65
N ILE A 126 -4.60 -1.85 10.11
CA ILE A 126 -5.11 -3.15 10.58
C ILE A 126 -4.03 -4.22 10.42
N MET A 127 -3.40 -4.31 9.25
CA MET A 127 -2.33 -5.29 8.97
C MET A 127 -1.10 -5.05 9.87
N GLY A 128 -0.72 -3.80 10.11
CA GLY A 128 0.38 -3.45 11.00
C GLY A 128 0.13 -3.84 12.45
N VAL A 129 -1.06 -3.58 12.97
CA VAL A 129 -1.46 -3.99 14.33
C VAL A 129 -1.51 -5.51 14.43
N MET A 130 -2.09 -6.19 13.45
CA MET A 130 -2.15 -7.64 13.40
C MET A 130 -0.76 -8.28 13.42
N ASN A 131 0.15 -7.82 12.56
CA ASN A 131 1.54 -8.30 12.53
C ASN A 131 2.23 -8.09 13.88
N ASN A 132 2.02 -6.95 14.52
CA ASN A 132 2.59 -6.66 15.83
C ASN A 132 2.06 -7.61 16.92
N ILE A 133 0.76 -7.87 16.94
CA ILE A 133 0.13 -8.80 17.89
C ILE A 133 0.67 -10.22 17.67
N LEU A 134 0.68 -10.72 16.43
CA LEU A 134 1.16 -12.07 16.12
C LEU A 134 2.61 -12.27 16.53
N ASN A 135 3.47 -11.29 16.25
CA ASN A 135 4.87 -11.31 16.66
C ASN A 135 5.03 -11.26 18.19
N SER A 136 4.19 -10.48 18.89
CA SER A 136 4.24 -10.37 20.36
C SER A 136 3.80 -11.65 21.06
N VAL A 137 2.91 -12.41 20.46
CA VAL A 137 2.47 -13.74 20.96
C VAL A 137 3.49 -14.83 20.62
N GLY A 138 4.51 -14.54 19.81
CA GLY A 138 5.54 -15.50 19.44
C GLY A 138 5.10 -16.49 18.35
N VAL A 139 4.13 -16.13 17.52
CA VAL A 139 3.67 -16.96 16.40
C VAL A 139 4.79 -17.07 15.35
N PRO A 140 5.14 -18.30 14.91
CA PRO A 140 6.14 -18.49 13.86
C PRO A 140 5.77 -17.75 12.56
N THR A 141 6.76 -17.22 11.84
CA THR A 141 6.58 -16.38 10.63
C THR A 141 5.71 -17.04 9.56
N PHE A 142 5.90 -18.35 9.34
CA PHE A 142 5.12 -19.11 8.36
C PHE A 142 3.63 -19.19 8.70
N LEU A 143 3.26 -19.22 9.98
CA LEU A 143 1.86 -19.17 10.42
C LEU A 143 1.29 -17.75 10.25
N CYS A 144 2.09 -16.72 10.47
CA CYS A 144 1.68 -15.34 10.18
C CYS A 144 1.32 -15.18 8.71
N ASP A 145 2.13 -15.71 7.80
CA ASP A 145 1.87 -15.65 6.35
C ASP A 145 0.65 -16.47 5.95
N ALA A 146 0.42 -17.64 6.58
CA ALA A 146 -0.79 -18.42 6.38
C ALA A 146 -2.06 -17.66 6.81
N ILE A 147 -2.02 -16.98 7.97
CA ILE A 147 -3.12 -16.15 8.46
C ILE A 147 -3.39 -14.99 7.51
N LYS A 148 -2.35 -14.30 7.03
CA LYS A 148 -2.48 -13.23 6.03
C LYS A 148 -3.15 -13.74 4.75
N GLY A 149 -2.70 -14.89 4.23
CA GLY A 149 -3.29 -15.53 3.06
C GLY A 149 -4.78 -15.85 3.26
N ALA A 150 -5.16 -16.38 4.41
CA ALA A 150 -6.55 -16.66 4.75
C ALA A 150 -7.40 -15.38 4.80
N ILE A 151 -6.88 -14.29 5.38
CA ILE A 151 -7.56 -12.99 5.42
C ILE A 151 -7.78 -12.44 4.01
N ILE A 152 -6.78 -12.54 3.13
CA ILE A 152 -6.91 -12.10 1.73
C ILE A 152 -8.02 -12.88 1.03
N ILE A 153 -8.02 -14.21 1.14
CA ILE A 153 -9.04 -15.05 0.52
C ILE A 153 -10.43 -14.67 1.03
N PHE A 154 -10.59 -14.50 2.34
CA PHE A 154 -11.86 -14.12 2.94
C PHE A 154 -12.33 -12.75 2.48
N ALA A 155 -11.44 -11.76 2.45
CA ALA A 155 -11.74 -10.41 1.98
C ALA A 155 -12.16 -10.39 0.50
N VAL A 156 -11.49 -11.19 -0.36
CA VAL A 156 -11.84 -11.31 -1.79
C VAL A 156 -13.20 -12.00 -1.98
N LEU A 157 -13.51 -13.03 -1.19
CA LEU A 157 -14.81 -13.71 -1.25
C LEU A 157 -15.96 -12.79 -0.86
N LEU A 158 -15.76 -11.95 0.16
CA LEU A 158 -16.76 -10.94 0.54
C LEU A 158 -16.96 -9.90 -0.56
N GLN A 159 -15.89 -9.45 -1.20
CA GLN A 159 -15.93 -8.47 -2.29
C GLN A 159 -16.70 -8.97 -3.52
N LYS A 160 -16.66 -10.28 -3.82
CA LYS A 160 -17.36 -10.89 -4.96
C LYS A 160 -18.89 -10.83 -4.80
N LYS A 161 -19.41 -10.79 -3.58
CA LYS A 161 -20.84 -10.77 -3.30
C LYS A 161 -21.50 -9.42 -3.64
N ASP A 162 -20.75 -8.31 -3.62
CA ASP A 162 -21.29 -6.96 -3.87
C ASP A 162 -21.33 -6.59 -5.37
N ASN A 163 -20.92 -7.48 -6.26
CA ASN A 163 -20.88 -7.25 -7.72
C ASN A 163 -21.92 -8.06 -8.51
N VAL A 164 -22.97 -8.60 -7.86
CA VAL A 164 -24.11 -9.29 -8.51
C VAL A 164 -25.34 -8.43 -8.48
#